data_08ea1c882596f2ef9fc06449b12f423b
#
_entry.id   08ea1c882596f2ef9fc06449b12f423b
#
_cell.length_a   1.000
_cell.length_b   1.000
_cell.length_c   1.000
_cell.angle_alpha   90.00
_cell.angle_beta   90.00
_cell.angle_gamma   90.00
#
_symmetry.space_group_name_H-M   'P 1'
#
loop_
_entity.id
_entity.type
_entity.pdbx_description
1 polymer ?
#
loop_
_entity_poly.entity_id
_entity_poly.type
_entity_poly.pdbx_seq_one_letter_code
_entity_poly.pdbx_strand_id
1 'polypeptide(L)'
;MARLNYLDNLKVALTFLVIFHHAGQAYGDGGEWGYTPSNPEEVMPWIWHFFSTNAAFFMGLYFFISGYFIPGSYDRQGFGTFVRKKVLRLGVPLLLLGALLTYATGTVEIAHMWFVESLLIFSFFYAVVRKRFSAISKDCDSRPTLTGLLMVALVMGIGSYFIRQVNPQDHWITLSVWKFEPAHYLQYIMMFVLGILAYRFDWLSKMSKRTGAVALFIGGALAMGNYLRQDGAWNDFVWQWFGIYESLMCMFISFGLLWLFRDKVNLCNQTLSWLSAQSYGAYIVHLPLMIGIQNVFDGVWMGAFGKFMFVGVVTTVLSYIFTWLLRLVPGVKRIV
;
A
#
# COMPACT_ATOMS: atom_id res chain seq x y z
N MET A 1 18.39 2.32 15.89
CA MET A 1 17.74 1.01 15.63
C MET A 1 18.58 0.27 14.61
N ALA A 2 18.80 -1.02 14.82
CA ALA A 2 19.30 -1.88 13.77
C ALA A 2 18.34 -1.87 12.56
N ARG A 3 18.87 -2.01 11.37
CA ARG A 3 18.08 -2.10 10.14
C ARG A 3 17.23 -3.39 10.17
N LEU A 4 15.94 -3.28 9.93
CA LEU A 4 15.02 -4.42 9.89
C LEU A 4 14.89 -4.91 8.43
N ASN A 5 15.85 -5.73 7.99
CA ASN A 5 15.93 -6.19 6.60
C ASN A 5 14.64 -6.83 6.10
N TYR A 6 13.95 -7.61 6.93
CA TYR A 6 12.68 -8.23 6.55
C TYR A 6 11.57 -7.22 6.21
N LEU A 7 11.50 -6.06 6.90
CA LEU A 7 10.54 -5.00 6.54
C LEU A 7 10.97 -4.29 5.26
N ASP A 8 12.28 -4.16 5.01
CA ASP A 8 12.80 -3.62 3.77
C ASP A 8 12.47 -4.56 2.59
N ASN A 9 12.66 -5.87 2.76
CA ASN A 9 12.30 -6.87 1.77
C ASN A 9 10.78 -6.90 1.50
N LEU A 10 9.96 -6.79 2.55
CA LEU A 10 8.51 -6.72 2.42
C LEU A 10 8.08 -5.46 1.64
N LYS A 11 8.70 -4.29 1.90
CA LYS A 11 8.43 -3.09 1.11
C LYS A 11 8.78 -3.26 -0.37
N VAL A 12 9.88 -3.93 -0.70
CA VAL A 12 10.24 -4.24 -2.10
C VAL A 12 9.17 -5.11 -2.75
N ALA A 13 8.73 -6.18 -2.08
CA ALA A 13 7.68 -7.06 -2.60
C ALA A 13 6.35 -6.31 -2.80
N LEU A 14 5.97 -5.47 -1.83
CA LEU A 14 4.77 -4.65 -1.94
C LEU A 14 4.88 -3.60 -3.06
N THR A 15 6.06 -3.02 -3.30
CA THR A 15 6.25 -2.06 -4.41
C THR A 15 6.07 -2.77 -5.76
N PHE A 16 6.60 -3.98 -5.92
CA PHE A 16 6.36 -4.78 -7.12
C PHE A 16 4.87 -5.07 -7.30
N LEU A 17 4.20 -5.47 -6.22
CA LEU A 17 2.77 -5.74 -6.24
C LEU A 17 1.93 -4.51 -6.65
N VAL A 18 2.29 -3.31 -6.17
CA VAL A 18 1.64 -2.05 -6.56
C VAL A 18 1.82 -1.77 -8.04
N ILE A 19 3.05 -1.93 -8.57
CA ILE A 19 3.32 -1.70 -10.00
C ILE A 19 2.52 -2.68 -10.87
N PHE A 20 2.51 -3.97 -10.51
CA PHE A 20 1.71 -4.97 -11.23
C PHE A 20 0.20 -4.74 -11.08
N HIS A 21 -0.27 -4.30 -9.91
CA HIS A 21 -1.67 -3.93 -9.72
C HIS A 21 -2.10 -2.83 -10.72
N HIS A 22 -1.34 -1.75 -10.80
CA HIS A 22 -1.64 -0.67 -11.75
C HIS A 22 -1.46 -1.11 -13.21
N ALA A 23 -0.43 -1.90 -13.52
CA ALA A 23 -0.25 -2.43 -14.88
C ALA A 23 -1.43 -3.28 -15.34
N GLY A 24 -2.02 -4.05 -14.42
CA GLY A 24 -3.18 -4.90 -14.71
C GLY A 24 -4.47 -4.12 -14.93
N GLN A 25 -4.65 -2.97 -14.29
CA GLN A 25 -5.90 -2.20 -14.37
C GLN A 25 -6.26 -1.78 -15.80
N ALA A 26 -5.26 -1.52 -16.64
CA ALA A 26 -5.49 -1.20 -18.06
C ALA A 26 -6.09 -2.38 -18.85
N TYR A 27 -5.84 -3.60 -18.40
CA TYR A 27 -6.31 -4.85 -19.05
C TYR A 27 -7.47 -5.52 -18.31
N GLY A 28 -8.03 -4.80 -17.31
CA GLY A 28 -9.32 -5.12 -16.72
C GLY A 28 -10.48 -4.59 -17.54
N ASP A 29 -11.69 -4.71 -17.00
CA ASP A 29 -12.88 -4.18 -17.66
C ASP A 29 -12.91 -2.66 -17.58
N GLY A 30 -12.80 -2.01 -18.75
CA GLY A 30 -12.95 -0.56 -18.91
C GLY A 30 -11.67 0.28 -19.02
N GLY A 31 -10.47 -0.25 -18.76
CA GLY A 31 -9.21 0.50 -18.80
C GLY A 31 -9.17 1.64 -17.77
N GLU A 32 -8.05 1.83 -17.11
CA GLU A 32 -7.91 2.84 -16.06
C GLU A 32 -6.53 3.51 -16.09
N TRP A 33 -6.39 4.59 -15.31
CA TRP A 33 -5.13 5.31 -15.08
C TRP A 33 -4.53 5.94 -16.35
N GLY A 34 -5.40 6.49 -17.23
CA GLY A 34 -4.95 7.31 -18.36
C GLY A 34 -4.50 6.50 -19.57
N TYR A 35 -4.78 5.20 -19.62
CA TYR A 35 -4.57 4.35 -20.79
C TYR A 35 -5.69 3.32 -20.93
N THR A 36 -6.21 3.19 -22.15
CA THR A 36 -7.16 2.14 -22.56
C THR A 36 -6.57 1.45 -23.79
N PRO A 37 -6.46 0.11 -23.82
CA PRO A 37 -5.98 -0.61 -24.98
C PRO A 37 -6.82 -0.30 -26.22
N SER A 38 -6.16 -0.05 -27.38
CA SER A 38 -6.86 0.15 -28.65
C SER A 38 -7.52 -1.15 -29.15
N ASN A 39 -7.00 -2.31 -28.75
CA ASN A 39 -7.59 -3.60 -29.07
C ASN A 39 -8.55 -4.04 -27.96
N PRO A 40 -9.89 -4.09 -28.21
CA PRO A 40 -10.87 -4.50 -27.20
C PRO A 40 -10.76 -5.97 -26.76
N GLU A 41 -10.00 -6.81 -27.48
CA GLU A 41 -9.74 -8.19 -27.07
C GLU A 41 -8.66 -8.31 -25.98
N GLU A 42 -7.96 -7.22 -25.66
CA GLU A 42 -6.93 -7.19 -24.63
C GLU A 42 -7.50 -6.98 -23.24
N VAL A 43 -8.50 -7.76 -22.86
CA VAL A 43 -9.19 -7.73 -21.57
C VAL A 43 -9.10 -9.08 -20.87
N MET A 44 -8.89 -9.05 -19.56
CA MET A 44 -8.86 -10.21 -18.68
C MET A 44 -9.93 -10.07 -17.59
N PRO A 45 -11.16 -10.55 -17.77
CA PRO A 45 -12.23 -10.36 -16.78
C PRO A 45 -11.90 -10.93 -15.39
N TRP A 46 -11.08 -12.00 -15.32
CA TRP A 46 -10.66 -12.62 -14.06
C TRP A 46 -9.68 -11.76 -13.22
N ILE A 47 -9.04 -10.74 -13.83
CA ILE A 47 -7.99 -9.96 -13.15
C ILE A 47 -8.54 -9.10 -12.01
N TRP A 48 -9.84 -8.85 -11.98
CA TRP A 48 -10.47 -8.11 -10.90
C TRP A 48 -10.33 -8.81 -9.53
N HIS A 49 -10.23 -10.15 -9.50
CA HIS A 49 -9.92 -10.89 -8.27
C HIS A 49 -8.51 -10.57 -7.75
N PHE A 50 -7.56 -10.35 -8.67
CA PHE A 50 -6.23 -9.86 -8.32
C PHE A 50 -6.30 -8.47 -7.71
N PHE A 51 -7.10 -7.57 -8.27
CA PHE A 51 -7.25 -6.21 -7.75
C PHE A 51 -7.91 -6.20 -6.38
N SER A 52 -9.03 -6.86 -6.22
CA SER A 52 -9.78 -6.89 -4.96
C SER A 52 -8.98 -7.57 -3.84
N THR A 53 -8.21 -8.62 -4.13
CA THR A 53 -7.33 -9.25 -3.15
C THR A 53 -6.19 -8.33 -2.74
N ASN A 54 -5.54 -7.66 -3.69
CA ASN A 54 -4.44 -6.74 -3.39
C ASN A 54 -4.94 -5.52 -2.62
N ALA A 55 -6.02 -4.88 -3.09
CA ALA A 55 -6.61 -3.71 -2.44
C ALA A 55 -6.96 -4.00 -0.97
N ALA A 56 -7.39 -5.23 -0.68
CA ALA A 56 -7.74 -5.63 0.67
C ALA A 56 -6.59 -5.46 1.68
N PHE A 57 -5.32 -5.63 1.28
CA PHE A 57 -4.24 -5.64 2.27
C PHE A 57 -3.03 -4.75 1.97
N PHE A 58 -2.63 -4.56 0.69
CA PHE A 58 -1.30 -4.03 0.36
C PHE A 58 -1.10 -2.58 0.85
N MET A 59 -2.10 -1.70 0.67
CA MET A 59 -2.01 -0.32 1.14
C MET A 59 -2.16 -0.24 2.66
N GLY A 60 -3.04 -1.04 3.26
CA GLY A 60 -3.14 -1.19 4.71
C GLY A 60 -1.81 -1.60 5.33
N LEU A 61 -1.12 -2.59 4.74
CA LEU A 61 0.19 -3.04 5.20
C LEU A 61 1.27 -1.96 5.03
N TYR A 62 1.23 -1.17 3.96
CA TYR A 62 2.11 -0.01 3.83
C TYR A 62 1.88 1.04 4.91
N PHE A 63 0.61 1.33 5.25
CA PHE A 63 0.29 2.22 6.37
C PHE A 63 0.78 1.65 7.71
N PHE A 64 0.63 0.34 7.94
CA PHE A 64 1.17 -0.32 9.13
C PHE A 64 2.69 -0.17 9.22
N ILE A 65 3.43 -0.50 8.16
CA ILE A 65 4.90 -0.38 8.14
C ILE A 65 5.32 1.08 8.36
N SER A 66 4.61 2.03 7.74
CA SER A 66 4.87 3.45 7.91
C SER A 66 4.63 3.90 9.36
N GLY A 67 3.50 3.49 9.95
CA GLY A 67 3.16 3.72 11.34
C GLY A 67 4.20 3.14 12.31
N TYR A 68 4.73 1.96 12.01
CA TYR A 68 5.77 1.32 12.81
C TYR A 68 7.05 2.17 12.92
N PHE A 69 7.47 2.83 11.85
CA PHE A 69 8.71 3.64 11.87
C PHE A 69 8.53 5.06 12.41
N ILE A 70 7.30 5.56 12.50
CA ILE A 70 7.03 6.96 12.90
C ILE A 70 7.44 7.27 14.34
N PRO A 71 7.08 6.47 15.37
CA PRO A 71 7.42 6.80 16.75
C PRO A 71 8.93 6.95 16.98
N GLY A 72 9.69 5.97 16.50
CA GLY A 72 11.14 6.00 16.65
C GLY A 72 11.82 7.13 15.87
N SER A 73 11.21 7.56 14.74
CA SER A 73 11.69 8.73 14.00
C SER A 73 11.42 10.03 14.76
N TYR A 74 10.21 10.20 15.30
CA TYR A 74 9.82 11.37 16.08
C TYR A 74 10.62 11.48 17.38
N ASP A 75 10.75 10.39 18.14
CA ASP A 75 11.43 10.39 19.43
C ASP A 75 12.93 10.77 19.32
N ARG A 76 13.57 10.46 18.17
CA ARG A 76 14.97 10.87 17.91
C ARG A 76 15.13 12.31 17.43
N GLN A 77 14.11 12.89 16.78
CA GLN A 77 14.27 14.15 16.04
C GLN A 77 13.52 15.32 16.67
N GLY A 78 12.51 15.05 17.47
CA GLY A 78 11.57 16.05 17.99
C GLY A 78 10.65 16.60 16.90
N PHE A 79 9.67 17.40 17.32
CA PHE A 79 8.59 17.91 16.48
C PHE A 79 9.06 18.63 15.21
N GLY A 80 9.86 19.69 15.36
CA GLY A 80 10.23 20.56 14.24
C GLY A 80 11.03 19.85 13.15
N THR A 81 12.07 19.09 13.56
CA THR A 81 12.90 18.34 12.61
C THR A 81 12.11 17.21 11.95
N PHE A 82 11.25 16.52 12.70
CA PHE A 82 10.40 15.46 12.17
C PHE A 82 9.45 16.00 11.10
N VAL A 83 8.69 17.06 11.39
CA VAL A 83 7.75 17.68 10.45
C VAL A 83 8.47 18.16 9.20
N ARG A 84 9.57 18.91 9.34
CA ARG A 84 10.36 19.38 8.20
C ARG A 84 10.81 18.24 7.29
N LYS A 85 11.31 17.14 7.85
CA LYS A 85 11.74 15.98 7.06
C LYS A 85 10.57 15.29 6.37
N LYS A 86 9.40 15.21 7.01
CA LYS A 86 8.19 14.64 6.39
C LYS A 86 7.69 15.51 5.24
N VAL A 87 7.64 16.82 5.41
CA VAL A 87 7.28 17.75 4.34
C VAL A 87 8.26 17.64 3.16
N LEU A 88 9.56 17.60 3.41
CA LEU A 88 10.55 17.44 2.34
C LEU A 88 10.40 16.09 1.61
N ARG A 89 10.23 14.99 2.34
CA ARG A 89 10.23 13.64 1.75
C ARG A 89 8.88 13.24 1.13
N LEU A 90 7.77 13.70 1.68
CA LEU A 90 6.44 13.35 1.19
C LEU A 90 5.80 14.53 0.44
N GLY A 91 5.89 15.74 0.98
CA GLY A 91 5.24 16.92 0.42
C GLY A 91 5.88 17.37 -0.90
N VAL A 92 7.22 17.40 -0.99
CA VAL A 92 7.89 17.85 -2.23
C VAL A 92 7.56 16.95 -3.42
N PRO A 93 7.68 15.59 -3.35
CA PRO A 93 7.25 14.73 -4.46
C PRO A 93 5.77 14.85 -4.78
N LEU A 94 4.91 14.95 -3.76
CA LEU A 94 3.46 15.13 -3.94
C LEU A 94 3.16 16.40 -4.75
N LEU A 95 3.78 17.53 -4.39
CA LEU A 95 3.57 18.79 -5.08
C LEU A 95 4.14 18.77 -6.52
N LEU A 96 5.34 18.24 -6.72
CA LEU A 96 5.98 18.19 -8.04
C LEU A 96 5.21 17.29 -9.01
N LEU A 97 4.86 16.07 -8.58
CA LEU A 97 4.13 15.15 -9.46
C LEU A 97 2.67 15.57 -9.60
N GLY A 98 2.03 16.06 -8.53
CA GLY A 98 0.68 16.60 -8.59
C GLY A 98 0.57 17.79 -9.53
N ALA A 99 1.55 18.73 -9.51
CA ALA A 99 1.60 19.84 -10.44
C ALA A 99 1.80 19.36 -11.90
N LEU A 100 2.67 18.37 -12.13
CA LEU A 100 2.88 17.78 -13.44
C LEU A 100 1.60 17.12 -13.99
N LEU A 101 0.93 16.32 -13.17
CA LEU A 101 -0.31 15.65 -13.54
C LEU A 101 -1.44 16.65 -13.79
N THR A 102 -1.58 17.66 -12.92
CA THR A 102 -2.57 18.74 -13.08
C THR A 102 -2.32 19.51 -14.39
N TYR A 103 -1.06 19.79 -14.73
CA TYR A 103 -0.71 20.43 -16.01
C TYR A 103 -1.08 19.53 -17.20
N ALA A 104 -0.80 18.23 -17.11
CA ALA A 104 -1.06 17.28 -18.18
C ALA A 104 -2.56 17.01 -18.41
N THR A 105 -3.37 17.02 -17.35
CA THR A 105 -4.81 16.69 -17.41
C THR A 105 -5.73 17.91 -17.45
N GLY A 106 -5.21 19.10 -17.12
CA GLY A 106 -6.00 20.33 -16.97
C GLY A 106 -6.91 20.36 -15.72
N THR A 107 -6.86 19.32 -14.86
CA THR A 107 -7.64 19.23 -13.61
C THR A 107 -6.72 18.90 -12.45
N VAL A 108 -7.12 19.29 -11.22
CA VAL A 108 -6.33 18.96 -10.03
C VAL A 108 -6.27 17.43 -9.87
N GLU A 109 -5.09 16.86 -10.09
CA GLU A 109 -4.91 15.41 -10.09
C GLU A 109 -3.63 15.01 -9.32
N ILE A 110 -3.77 14.05 -8.42
CA ILE A 110 -2.67 13.47 -7.65
C ILE A 110 -2.51 11.97 -7.91
N ALA A 111 -3.42 11.37 -8.66
CA ALA A 111 -3.42 9.96 -9.04
C ALA A 111 -3.04 9.03 -7.86
N HIS A 112 -2.08 8.13 -8.05
CA HIS A 112 -1.60 7.20 -7.04
C HIS A 112 -0.90 7.88 -5.84
N MET A 113 -0.62 9.18 -5.89
CA MET A 113 0.02 9.91 -4.79
C MET A 113 -0.90 10.15 -3.58
N TRP A 114 -2.19 9.80 -3.66
CA TRP A 114 -3.12 9.86 -2.52
C TRP A 114 -2.59 9.15 -1.26
N PHE A 115 -1.81 8.07 -1.42
CA PHE A 115 -1.16 7.38 -0.31
C PHE A 115 -0.09 8.26 0.37
N VAL A 116 0.73 8.96 -0.41
CA VAL A 116 1.78 9.85 0.10
C VAL A 116 1.14 11.04 0.82
N GLU A 117 0.06 11.57 0.28
CA GLU A 117 -0.75 12.62 0.88
C GLU A 117 -1.31 12.18 2.23
N SER A 118 -2.03 11.06 2.27
CA SER A 118 -2.59 10.48 3.50
C SER A 118 -1.50 10.20 4.55
N LEU A 119 -0.36 9.68 4.12
CA LEU A 119 0.78 9.42 5.01
C LEU A 119 1.38 10.72 5.58
N LEU A 120 1.41 11.80 4.80
CA LEU A 120 1.84 13.11 5.27
C LEU A 120 0.87 13.63 6.35
N ILE A 121 -0.45 13.55 6.10
CA ILE A 121 -1.49 13.95 7.04
C ILE A 121 -1.40 13.14 8.34
N PHE A 122 -1.32 11.81 8.25
CA PHE A 122 -1.20 10.94 9.43
C PHE A 122 0.08 11.19 10.22
N SER A 123 1.19 11.45 9.52
CA SER A 123 2.47 11.79 10.17
C SER A 123 2.40 13.12 10.91
N PHE A 124 1.75 14.12 10.31
CA PHE A 124 1.55 15.43 10.93
C PHE A 124 0.63 15.33 12.15
N PHE A 125 -0.52 14.64 12.02
CA PHE A 125 -1.44 14.40 13.12
C PHE A 125 -0.74 13.68 14.28
N TYR A 126 0.03 12.62 14.00
CA TYR A 126 0.84 11.95 15.00
C TYR A 126 1.80 12.93 15.71
N ALA A 127 2.49 13.79 14.96
CA ALA A 127 3.42 14.74 15.54
C ALA A 127 2.73 15.75 16.47
N VAL A 128 1.54 16.23 16.10
CA VAL A 128 0.74 17.16 16.94
C VAL A 128 0.30 16.47 18.23
N VAL A 129 -0.24 15.25 18.13
CA VAL A 129 -0.65 14.46 19.31
C VAL A 129 0.54 14.19 20.22
N ARG A 130 1.70 13.80 19.67
CA ARG A 130 2.91 13.52 20.45
C ARG A 130 3.55 14.77 21.05
N LYS A 131 3.36 15.93 20.45
CA LYS A 131 3.78 17.21 21.05
C LYS A 131 2.95 17.54 22.30
N ARG A 132 1.68 17.17 22.33
CA ARG A 132 0.73 17.46 23.41
C ARG A 132 0.71 16.39 24.50
N PHE A 133 0.89 15.13 24.14
CA PHE A 133 0.75 13.99 25.04
C PHE A 133 2.04 13.16 25.11
N SER A 134 2.30 12.56 26.25
CA SER A 134 3.41 11.63 26.43
C SER A 134 3.25 10.38 25.53
N ALA A 135 4.36 9.67 25.32
CA ALA A 135 4.29 8.37 24.66
C ALA A 135 3.49 7.37 25.49
N ILE A 136 2.82 6.45 24.83
CA ILE A 136 2.22 5.28 25.48
C ILE A 136 3.37 4.53 26.18
N SER A 137 3.17 4.21 27.48
CA SER A 137 4.15 3.44 28.27
C SER A 137 4.34 2.05 27.65
N LYS A 138 5.57 1.51 27.78
CA LYS A 138 5.91 0.17 27.32
C LYS A 138 5.58 -0.92 28.36
N ASP A 139 5.00 -0.53 29.49
CA ASP A 139 4.80 -1.42 30.64
C ASP A 139 3.66 -2.44 30.45
N CYS A 140 2.94 -2.36 29.33
CA CYS A 140 1.91 -3.35 28.97
C CYS A 140 2.54 -4.48 28.15
N ASP A 141 2.44 -5.72 28.64
CA ASP A 141 2.84 -6.92 27.89
C ASP A 141 1.79 -7.28 26.83
N SER A 142 1.72 -6.45 25.79
CA SER A 142 0.84 -6.67 24.65
C SER A 142 1.59 -7.41 23.53
N ARG A 143 0.91 -8.39 22.93
CA ARG A 143 1.42 -9.15 21.77
C ARG A 143 0.29 -9.50 20.80
N PRO A 144 0.56 -9.65 19.51
CA PRO A 144 -0.44 -10.11 18.56
C PRO A 144 -0.90 -11.53 18.88
N THR A 145 -2.22 -11.73 18.96
CA THR A 145 -2.88 -13.03 19.09
C THR A 145 -3.91 -13.19 17.98
N LEU A 146 -4.26 -14.43 17.61
CA LEU A 146 -5.28 -14.69 16.60
C LEU A 146 -6.63 -14.06 16.96
N THR A 147 -7.03 -14.14 18.23
CA THR A 147 -8.25 -13.50 18.73
C THR A 147 -8.17 -11.97 18.58
N GLY A 148 -7.02 -11.36 18.93
CA GLY A 148 -6.81 -9.92 18.76
C GLY A 148 -6.90 -9.50 17.30
N LEU A 149 -6.27 -10.25 16.38
CA LEU A 149 -6.36 -10.00 14.94
C LEU A 149 -7.82 -10.09 14.45
N LEU A 150 -8.56 -11.12 14.88
CA LEU A 150 -9.97 -11.30 14.53
C LEU A 150 -10.83 -10.14 15.05
N MET A 151 -10.67 -9.76 16.32
CA MET A 151 -11.47 -8.67 16.92
C MET A 151 -11.21 -7.34 16.22
N VAL A 152 -9.95 -7.02 15.90
CA VAL A 152 -9.62 -5.80 15.14
C VAL A 152 -10.19 -5.86 13.73
N ALA A 153 -10.11 -7.00 13.05
CA ALA A 153 -10.69 -7.18 11.71
C ALA A 153 -12.21 -6.99 11.74
N LEU A 154 -12.91 -7.52 12.75
CA LEU A 154 -14.36 -7.36 12.88
C LEU A 154 -14.74 -5.90 13.17
N VAL A 155 -14.05 -5.22 14.09
CA VAL A 155 -14.31 -3.79 14.36
C VAL A 155 -14.09 -2.94 13.10
N MET A 156 -12.99 -3.18 12.40
CA MET A 156 -12.66 -2.50 11.14
C MET A 156 -13.70 -2.81 10.06
N GLY A 157 -14.09 -4.07 9.93
CA GLY A 157 -15.04 -4.54 8.92
C GLY A 157 -16.46 -4.02 9.15
N ILE A 158 -16.93 -4.02 10.40
CA ILE A 158 -18.24 -3.45 10.77
C ILE A 158 -18.24 -1.93 10.50
N GLY A 159 -17.19 -1.23 10.89
CA GLY A 159 -17.06 0.20 10.58
C GLY A 159 -17.03 0.46 9.08
N SER A 160 -16.28 -0.32 8.31
CA SER A 160 -16.24 -0.23 6.84
C SER A 160 -17.60 -0.53 6.21
N TYR A 161 -18.33 -1.52 6.73
CA TYR A 161 -19.69 -1.83 6.27
C TYR A 161 -20.61 -0.60 6.36
N PHE A 162 -20.65 0.08 7.53
CA PHE A 162 -21.50 1.27 7.69
C PHE A 162 -21.03 2.45 6.82
N ILE A 163 -19.73 2.66 6.66
CA ILE A 163 -19.19 3.71 5.80
C ILE A 163 -19.64 3.47 4.35
N ARG A 164 -19.61 2.24 3.88
CA ARG A 164 -19.98 1.87 2.49
C ARG A 164 -21.48 1.99 2.19
N GLN A 165 -22.33 2.04 3.20
CA GLN A 165 -23.76 2.35 2.98
C GLN A 165 -23.97 3.81 2.52
N VAL A 166 -23.06 4.71 2.88
CA VAL A 166 -23.12 6.14 2.53
C VAL A 166 -22.13 6.47 1.41
N ASN A 167 -20.94 5.89 1.46
CA ASN A 167 -19.84 6.10 0.51
C ASN A 167 -19.40 4.74 -0.03
N PRO A 168 -20.02 4.26 -1.13
CA PRO A 168 -19.64 2.98 -1.71
C PRO A 168 -18.18 2.97 -2.16
N GLN A 169 -17.67 1.78 -2.45
CA GLN A 169 -16.33 1.59 -2.99
C GLN A 169 -16.20 2.33 -4.32
N ASP A 170 -15.00 2.76 -4.64
CA ASP A 170 -14.66 3.59 -5.82
C ASP A 170 -15.28 5.00 -5.83
N HIS A 171 -15.94 5.41 -4.74
CA HIS A 171 -16.44 6.78 -4.58
C HIS A 171 -15.38 7.67 -3.92
N TRP A 172 -14.63 8.41 -4.75
CA TRP A 172 -13.58 9.32 -4.33
C TRP A 172 -14.13 10.70 -3.97
N ILE A 173 -13.75 11.19 -2.81
CA ILE A 173 -14.06 12.56 -2.36
C ILE A 173 -12.83 13.43 -2.58
N THR A 174 -13.03 14.58 -3.23
CA THR A 174 -11.99 15.59 -3.41
C THR A 174 -12.33 16.84 -2.60
N LEU A 175 -11.52 17.14 -1.58
CA LEU A 175 -11.60 18.36 -0.78
C LEU A 175 -10.42 19.26 -1.12
N SER A 176 -10.64 20.17 -2.07
CA SER A 176 -9.57 21.02 -2.63
C SER A 176 -8.48 20.17 -3.29
N VAL A 177 -7.35 19.99 -2.61
CA VAL A 177 -6.23 19.16 -3.09
C VAL A 177 -6.20 17.77 -2.45
N TRP A 178 -7.00 17.54 -1.43
CA TRP A 178 -7.05 16.25 -0.74
C TRP A 178 -8.03 15.30 -1.41
N LYS A 179 -7.53 14.15 -1.83
CA LYS A 179 -8.30 13.10 -2.51
C LYS A 179 -8.24 11.80 -1.71
N PHE A 180 -9.40 11.31 -1.29
CA PHE A 180 -9.49 10.08 -0.50
C PHE A 180 -10.76 9.30 -0.79
N GLU A 181 -10.70 8.00 -0.55
CA GLU A 181 -11.83 7.09 -0.68
C GLU A 181 -12.30 6.65 0.72
N PRO A 182 -13.46 7.13 1.22
CA PRO A 182 -13.91 6.83 2.57
C PRO A 182 -14.06 5.34 2.87
N ALA A 183 -14.45 4.54 1.87
CA ALA A 183 -14.68 3.10 1.99
C ALA A 183 -13.48 2.34 2.59
N HIS A 184 -12.25 2.75 2.26
CA HIS A 184 -11.01 2.12 2.73
C HIS A 184 -10.28 2.94 3.82
N TYR A 185 -10.67 4.20 4.03
CA TYR A 185 -9.88 5.11 4.85
C TYR A 185 -9.81 4.70 6.33
N LEU A 186 -10.90 4.10 6.86
CA LEU A 186 -10.91 3.54 8.22
C LEU A 186 -9.84 2.45 8.38
N GLN A 187 -9.72 1.56 7.39
CA GLN A 187 -8.71 0.52 7.37
C GLN A 187 -7.29 1.11 7.40
N TYR A 188 -7.04 2.15 6.61
CA TYR A 188 -5.72 2.78 6.54
C TYR A 188 -5.34 3.46 7.85
N ILE A 189 -6.28 4.18 8.48
CA ILE A 189 -6.08 4.79 9.80
C ILE A 189 -5.80 3.71 10.85
N MET A 190 -6.61 2.66 10.91
CA MET A 190 -6.44 1.58 11.88
C MET A 190 -5.09 0.85 11.70
N MET A 191 -4.72 0.53 10.46
CA MET A 191 -3.44 -0.13 10.18
C MET A 191 -2.25 0.77 10.54
N PHE A 192 -2.33 2.07 10.29
CA PHE A 192 -1.30 3.01 10.71
C PHE A 192 -1.16 3.08 12.24
N VAL A 193 -2.28 3.14 12.97
CA VAL A 193 -2.28 3.11 14.44
C VAL A 193 -1.74 1.78 14.97
N LEU A 194 -2.14 0.65 14.38
CA LEU A 194 -1.59 -0.66 14.74
C LEU A 194 -0.07 -0.73 14.53
N GLY A 195 0.45 -0.09 13.47
CA GLY A 195 1.88 0.05 13.27
C GLY A 195 2.57 0.82 14.39
N ILE A 196 1.98 1.93 14.85
CA ILE A 196 2.47 2.70 16.01
C ILE A 196 2.50 1.83 17.28
N LEU A 197 1.42 1.10 17.54
CA LEU A 197 1.31 0.21 18.70
C LEU A 197 2.32 -0.96 18.60
N ALA A 198 2.47 -1.52 17.40
CA ALA A 198 3.45 -2.58 17.14
C ALA A 198 4.89 -2.15 17.46
N TYR A 199 5.24 -0.89 17.16
CA TYR A 199 6.52 -0.32 17.57
C TYR A 199 6.61 -0.13 19.09
N ARG A 200 5.58 0.42 19.72
CA ARG A 200 5.58 0.73 21.15
C ARG A 200 5.65 -0.52 22.02
N PHE A 201 4.95 -1.58 21.65
CA PHE A 201 4.87 -2.82 22.40
C PHE A 201 5.78 -3.93 21.89
N ASP A 202 6.61 -3.62 20.88
CA ASP A 202 7.52 -4.59 20.25
C ASP A 202 6.81 -5.84 19.71
N TRP A 203 5.66 -5.64 19.09
CA TRP A 203 4.83 -6.75 18.58
C TRP A 203 5.52 -7.62 17.56
N LEU A 204 6.38 -7.04 16.73
CA LEU A 204 7.02 -7.81 15.66
C LEU A 204 8.00 -8.82 16.20
N SER A 205 8.70 -8.54 17.33
CA SER A 205 9.55 -9.54 17.99
C SER A 205 8.75 -10.54 18.81
N LYS A 206 7.66 -10.09 19.46
CA LYS A 206 6.82 -10.91 20.37
C LYS A 206 5.80 -11.80 19.65
N MET A 207 5.55 -11.60 18.36
CA MET A 207 4.61 -12.40 17.59
C MET A 207 5.07 -13.86 17.49
N SER A 208 4.26 -14.78 17.98
CA SER A 208 4.58 -16.21 17.98
C SER A 208 4.58 -16.78 16.54
N LYS A 209 5.42 -17.79 16.28
CA LYS A 209 5.44 -18.50 14.99
C LYS A 209 4.06 -19.11 14.67
N ARG A 210 3.36 -19.63 15.67
CA ARG A 210 2.01 -20.18 15.50
C ARG A 210 1.02 -19.11 15.06
N THR A 211 1.01 -17.95 15.72
CA THR A 211 0.13 -16.82 15.34
C THR A 211 0.38 -16.39 13.89
N GLY A 212 1.65 -16.21 13.51
CA GLY A 212 2.00 -15.77 12.15
C GLY A 212 1.65 -16.81 11.09
N ALA A 213 2.01 -18.10 11.32
CA ALA A 213 1.72 -19.17 10.37
C ALA A 213 0.20 -19.40 10.18
N VAL A 214 -0.56 -19.40 11.27
CA VAL A 214 -2.03 -19.54 11.20
C VAL A 214 -2.65 -18.31 10.53
N ALA A 215 -2.16 -17.10 10.82
CA ALA A 215 -2.61 -15.89 10.13
C ALA A 215 -2.36 -15.98 8.62
N LEU A 216 -1.17 -16.42 8.19
CA LEU A 216 -0.85 -16.62 6.77
C LEU A 216 -1.78 -17.66 6.12
N PHE A 217 -2.04 -18.77 6.81
CA PHE A 217 -2.95 -19.81 6.31
C PHE A 217 -4.38 -19.28 6.13
N ILE A 218 -4.92 -18.60 7.17
CA ILE A 218 -6.27 -18.00 7.09
C ILE A 218 -6.33 -16.95 6.00
N GLY A 219 -5.34 -16.04 5.95
CA GLY A 219 -5.26 -15.00 4.93
C GLY A 219 -5.18 -15.57 3.51
N GLY A 220 -4.38 -16.64 3.32
CA GLY A 220 -4.28 -17.36 2.05
C GLY A 220 -5.58 -18.07 1.67
N ALA A 221 -6.27 -18.69 2.64
CA ALA A 221 -7.57 -19.32 2.39
C ALA A 221 -8.65 -18.29 2.01
N LEU A 222 -8.68 -17.12 2.67
CA LEU A 222 -9.57 -16.03 2.30
C LEU A 222 -9.25 -15.49 0.89
N ALA A 223 -7.98 -15.25 0.57
CA ALA A 223 -7.57 -14.83 -0.76
C ALA A 223 -7.98 -15.87 -1.82
N MET A 224 -7.73 -17.15 -1.56
CA MET A 224 -8.17 -18.23 -2.46
C MET A 224 -9.69 -18.25 -2.62
N GLY A 225 -10.46 -18.09 -1.53
CA GLY A 225 -11.91 -17.96 -1.56
C GLY A 225 -12.40 -16.81 -2.43
N ASN A 226 -11.66 -15.67 -2.42
CA ASN A 226 -11.95 -14.54 -3.29
C ASN A 226 -11.67 -14.87 -4.78
N TYR A 227 -10.59 -15.59 -5.09
CA TYR A 227 -10.28 -16.03 -6.45
C TYR A 227 -11.24 -17.10 -6.99
N LEU A 228 -11.76 -17.96 -6.13
CA LEU A 228 -12.68 -19.02 -6.52
C LEU A 228 -14.16 -18.57 -6.55
N ARG A 229 -14.41 -17.32 -6.16
CA ARG A 229 -15.75 -16.76 -6.15
C ARG A 229 -16.23 -16.54 -7.58
N GLN A 230 -17.36 -17.16 -7.90
CA GLN A 230 -18.06 -17.04 -9.18
C GLN A 230 -19.43 -16.39 -8.95
N ASP A 231 -20.09 -15.97 -9.99
CA ASP A 231 -21.44 -15.42 -9.90
C ASP A 231 -22.41 -16.41 -9.23
N GLY A 232 -23.31 -15.89 -8.40
CA GLY A 232 -24.29 -16.67 -7.66
C GLY A 232 -24.43 -16.24 -6.19
N ALA A 233 -25.28 -16.93 -5.46
CA ALA A 233 -25.67 -16.57 -4.08
C ALA A 233 -24.50 -16.38 -3.12
N TRP A 234 -23.40 -17.14 -3.28
CA TRP A 234 -22.19 -16.96 -2.48
C TRP A 234 -21.49 -15.64 -2.80
N ASN A 235 -21.39 -15.29 -4.07
CA ASN A 235 -20.82 -14.01 -4.50
C ASN A 235 -21.64 -12.85 -3.94
N ASP A 236 -22.97 -12.90 -4.05
CA ASP A 236 -23.89 -11.87 -3.56
C ASP A 236 -23.76 -11.69 -2.05
N PHE A 237 -23.68 -12.80 -1.30
CA PHE A 237 -23.46 -12.79 0.13
C PHE A 237 -22.11 -12.12 0.49
N VAL A 238 -21.03 -12.49 -0.18
CA VAL A 238 -19.71 -11.89 0.07
C VAL A 238 -19.72 -10.40 -0.28
N TRP A 239 -20.36 -10.00 -1.37
CA TRP A 239 -20.47 -8.58 -1.74
C TRP A 239 -21.23 -7.77 -0.70
N GLN A 240 -22.32 -8.30 -0.16
CA GLN A 240 -23.08 -7.64 0.90
C GLN A 240 -22.21 -7.36 2.14
N TRP A 241 -21.31 -8.28 2.48
CA TRP A 241 -20.45 -8.19 3.67
C TRP A 241 -18.98 -7.93 3.32
N PHE A 242 -18.72 -7.40 2.13
CA PHE A 242 -17.35 -7.29 1.60
C PHE A 242 -16.43 -6.48 2.51
N GLY A 243 -16.90 -5.43 3.18
CA GLY A 243 -16.12 -4.68 4.16
C GLY A 243 -15.56 -5.53 5.30
N ILE A 244 -16.32 -6.55 5.76
CA ILE A 244 -15.86 -7.50 6.79
C ILE A 244 -14.88 -8.50 6.18
N TYR A 245 -15.21 -9.05 5.02
CA TYR A 245 -14.35 -10.02 4.31
C TYR A 245 -12.99 -9.42 3.97
N GLU A 246 -12.97 -8.22 3.43
CA GLU A 246 -11.76 -7.46 3.12
C GLU A 246 -10.93 -7.16 4.37
N SER A 247 -11.57 -6.76 5.47
CA SER A 247 -10.89 -6.48 6.74
C SER A 247 -10.26 -7.73 7.34
N LEU A 248 -10.90 -8.89 7.20
CA LEU A 248 -10.31 -10.18 7.55
C LEU A 248 -9.10 -10.48 6.68
N MET A 249 -9.19 -10.33 5.36
CA MET A 249 -8.04 -10.46 4.46
C MET A 249 -6.92 -9.52 4.86
N CYS A 250 -7.23 -8.23 5.10
CA CYS A 250 -6.25 -7.23 5.51
C CYS A 250 -5.45 -7.69 6.73
N MET A 251 -6.12 -8.06 7.79
CA MET A 251 -5.46 -8.42 9.05
C MET A 251 -4.66 -9.71 8.93
N PHE A 252 -5.27 -10.78 8.40
CA PHE A 252 -4.63 -12.08 8.38
C PHE A 252 -3.51 -12.17 7.34
N ILE A 253 -3.67 -11.60 6.14
CA ILE A 253 -2.59 -11.52 5.14
C ILE A 253 -1.44 -10.65 5.66
N SER A 254 -1.73 -9.46 6.21
CA SER A 254 -0.69 -8.54 6.69
C SER A 254 0.16 -9.16 7.81
N PHE A 255 -0.46 -9.72 8.85
CA PHE A 255 0.29 -10.32 9.95
C PHE A 255 0.95 -11.64 9.56
N GLY A 256 0.34 -12.39 8.65
CA GLY A 256 0.96 -13.56 8.02
C GLY A 256 2.23 -13.20 7.24
N LEU A 257 2.18 -12.16 6.41
CA LEU A 257 3.33 -11.68 5.64
C LEU A 257 4.41 -11.09 6.55
N LEU A 258 4.06 -10.32 7.58
CA LEU A 258 5.02 -9.80 8.57
C LEU A 258 5.80 -10.94 9.23
N TRP A 259 5.11 -12.03 9.61
CA TRP A 259 5.77 -13.22 10.14
C TRP A 259 6.62 -13.93 9.08
N LEU A 260 6.08 -14.16 7.88
CA LEU A 260 6.78 -14.85 6.80
C LEU A 260 8.10 -14.14 6.46
N PHE A 261 8.05 -12.84 6.29
CA PHE A 261 9.25 -12.07 5.97
C PHE A 261 10.24 -12.02 7.13
N ARG A 262 9.77 -11.88 8.37
CA ARG A 262 10.63 -11.90 9.55
C ARG A 262 11.37 -13.23 9.73
N ASP A 263 10.66 -14.35 9.59
CA ASP A 263 11.17 -15.67 9.95
C ASP A 263 11.78 -16.46 8.76
N LYS A 264 11.33 -16.17 7.51
CA LYS A 264 11.71 -16.95 6.33
C LYS A 264 12.37 -16.13 5.21
N VAL A 265 12.06 -14.85 5.09
CA VAL A 265 12.55 -13.97 3.99
C VAL A 265 13.41 -12.82 4.52
N ASN A 266 14.01 -12.99 5.69
CA ASN A 266 14.90 -12.02 6.33
C ASN A 266 16.31 -12.05 5.69
N LEU A 267 16.35 -11.82 4.38
CA LEU A 267 17.58 -11.86 3.60
C LEU A 267 18.30 -10.50 3.67
N CYS A 268 19.62 -10.55 3.69
CA CYS A 268 20.46 -9.36 3.66
C CYS A 268 21.54 -9.55 2.58
N ASN A 269 21.34 -8.92 1.42
CA ASN A 269 22.31 -8.88 0.33
C ASN A 269 22.31 -7.49 -0.34
N GLN A 270 23.29 -7.26 -1.22
CA GLN A 270 23.46 -5.98 -1.91
C GLN A 270 22.26 -5.64 -2.81
N THR A 271 21.73 -6.62 -3.54
CA THR A 271 20.59 -6.43 -4.45
C THR A 271 19.34 -5.99 -3.71
N LEU A 272 18.95 -6.69 -2.65
CA LEU A 272 17.78 -6.31 -1.83
C LEU A 272 17.99 -4.97 -1.13
N SER A 273 19.21 -4.67 -0.70
CA SER A 273 19.53 -3.37 -0.12
C SER A 273 19.44 -2.25 -1.15
N TRP A 274 19.86 -2.49 -2.38
CA TRP A 274 19.73 -1.56 -3.49
C TRP A 274 18.24 -1.36 -3.86
N LEU A 275 17.48 -2.44 -4.06
CA LEU A 275 16.05 -2.38 -4.33
C LEU A 275 15.29 -1.61 -3.24
N SER A 276 15.49 -1.95 -1.97
CA SER A 276 14.85 -1.25 -0.85
C SER A 276 15.14 0.25 -0.83
N ALA A 277 16.35 0.64 -1.21
CA ALA A 277 16.73 2.05 -1.27
C ALA A 277 15.99 2.81 -2.38
N GLN A 278 15.59 2.16 -3.46
CA GLN A 278 14.88 2.76 -4.61
C GLN A 278 13.35 2.63 -4.50
N SER A 279 12.80 1.75 -3.65
CA SER A 279 11.37 1.40 -3.65
C SER A 279 10.42 2.59 -3.53
N TYR A 280 10.78 3.61 -2.72
CA TYR A 280 9.94 4.79 -2.58
C TYR A 280 9.90 5.63 -3.85
N GLY A 281 11.04 5.85 -4.50
CA GLY A 281 11.09 6.59 -5.76
C GLY A 281 10.45 5.80 -6.90
N ALA A 282 10.67 4.47 -6.96
CA ALA A 282 10.01 3.60 -7.93
C ALA A 282 8.48 3.70 -7.80
N TYR A 283 7.96 3.73 -6.56
CA TYR A 283 6.54 3.99 -6.31
C TYR A 283 6.09 5.37 -6.85
N ILE A 284 6.89 6.42 -6.73
CA ILE A 284 6.50 7.76 -7.23
C ILE A 284 6.43 7.77 -8.76
N VAL A 285 7.41 7.19 -9.45
CA VAL A 285 7.59 7.38 -10.89
C VAL A 285 6.94 6.30 -11.76
N HIS A 286 6.45 5.20 -11.18
CA HIS A 286 5.99 4.06 -11.97
C HIS A 286 4.79 4.38 -12.88
N LEU A 287 3.81 5.14 -12.41
CA LEU A 287 2.59 5.37 -13.17
C LEU A 287 2.83 6.17 -14.47
N PRO A 288 3.53 7.32 -14.47
CA PRO A 288 3.87 8.00 -15.72
C PRO A 288 4.70 7.13 -16.68
N LEU A 289 5.67 6.37 -16.16
CA LEU A 289 6.47 5.46 -16.96
C LEU A 289 5.61 4.34 -17.57
N MET A 290 4.71 3.78 -16.78
CA MET A 290 3.82 2.71 -17.20
C MET A 290 2.89 3.15 -18.34
N ILE A 291 2.26 4.32 -18.20
CA ILE A 291 1.41 4.90 -19.24
C ILE A 291 2.22 5.12 -20.54
N GLY A 292 3.45 5.63 -20.41
CA GLY A 292 4.34 5.77 -21.56
C GLY A 292 4.64 4.43 -22.25
N ILE A 293 4.95 3.38 -21.49
CA ILE A 293 5.22 2.04 -22.02
C ILE A 293 3.96 1.47 -22.69
N GLN A 294 2.79 1.58 -22.05
CA GLN A 294 1.51 1.11 -22.59
C GLN A 294 1.21 1.75 -23.93
N ASN A 295 1.37 3.07 -24.06
CA ASN A 295 1.14 3.79 -25.32
C ASN A 295 2.13 3.40 -26.41
N VAL A 296 3.42 3.22 -26.08
CA VAL A 296 4.44 2.82 -27.07
C VAL A 296 4.17 1.41 -27.62
N PHE A 297 3.67 0.51 -26.80
CA PHE A 297 3.42 -0.88 -27.17
C PHE A 297 1.94 -1.19 -27.46
N ASP A 298 1.10 -0.17 -27.61
CA ASP A 298 -0.33 -0.34 -27.82
C ASP A 298 -0.66 -1.21 -29.07
N GLY A 299 -0.04 -0.89 -30.20
CA GLY A 299 -0.22 -1.63 -31.46
C GLY A 299 0.48 -3.00 -31.54
N VAL A 300 1.24 -3.40 -30.51
CA VAL A 300 1.96 -4.69 -30.52
C VAL A 300 1.08 -5.76 -29.91
N TRP A 301 0.73 -6.79 -30.71
CA TRP A 301 -0.09 -7.90 -30.24
C TRP A 301 0.73 -8.85 -29.34
N MET A 302 0.33 -9.00 -28.10
CA MET A 302 0.93 -9.93 -27.12
C MET A 302 -0.15 -10.72 -26.36
N GLY A 303 -1.43 -10.49 -26.64
CA GLY A 303 -2.55 -10.89 -25.78
C GLY A 303 -2.57 -10.14 -24.44
N ALA A 304 -3.72 -10.05 -23.80
CA ALA A 304 -3.91 -9.27 -22.58
C ALA A 304 -2.94 -9.67 -21.44
N PHE A 305 -2.80 -10.98 -21.17
CA PHE A 305 -1.88 -11.46 -20.14
C PHE A 305 -0.40 -11.18 -20.49
N GLY A 306 -0.01 -11.36 -21.74
CA GLY A 306 1.34 -11.03 -22.21
C GLY A 306 1.66 -9.56 -22.03
N LYS A 307 0.76 -8.65 -22.41
CA LYS A 307 0.91 -7.21 -22.19
C LYS A 307 0.98 -6.85 -20.71
N PHE A 308 0.09 -7.38 -19.89
CA PHE A 308 0.12 -7.18 -18.44
C PHE A 308 1.48 -7.54 -17.84
N MET A 309 2.00 -8.74 -18.16
CA MET A 309 3.31 -9.20 -17.67
C MET A 309 4.46 -8.35 -18.21
N PHE A 310 4.46 -8.05 -19.51
CA PHE A 310 5.48 -7.24 -20.15
C PHE A 310 5.52 -5.82 -19.55
N VAL A 311 4.38 -5.14 -19.49
CA VAL A 311 4.27 -3.78 -18.92
C VAL A 311 4.67 -3.79 -17.46
N GLY A 312 4.19 -4.74 -16.65
CA GLY A 312 4.54 -4.85 -15.23
C GLY A 312 6.05 -5.02 -15.00
N VAL A 313 6.69 -5.91 -15.75
CA VAL A 313 8.15 -6.17 -15.63
C VAL A 313 8.96 -4.96 -16.10
N VAL A 314 8.67 -4.45 -17.31
CA VAL A 314 9.43 -3.32 -17.89
C VAL A 314 9.25 -2.07 -17.03
N THR A 315 8.04 -1.75 -16.59
CA THR A 315 7.79 -0.63 -15.67
C THR A 315 8.56 -0.79 -14.36
N THR A 316 8.56 -1.99 -13.78
CA THR A 316 9.32 -2.26 -12.55
C THR A 316 10.78 -1.96 -12.76
N VAL A 317 11.41 -2.57 -13.75
CA VAL A 317 12.86 -2.40 -14.03
C VAL A 317 13.19 -0.91 -14.28
N LEU A 318 12.44 -0.26 -15.17
CA LEU A 318 12.68 1.15 -15.52
C LEU A 318 12.45 2.09 -14.34
N SER A 319 11.43 1.86 -13.51
CA SER A 319 11.17 2.69 -12.32
C SER A 319 12.31 2.62 -11.31
N TYR A 320 12.89 1.43 -11.10
CA TYR A 320 14.02 1.27 -10.19
C TYR A 320 15.30 1.89 -10.75
N ILE A 321 15.59 1.70 -12.04
CA ILE A 321 16.75 2.31 -12.72
C ILE A 321 16.60 3.82 -12.73
N PHE A 322 15.43 4.36 -13.12
CA PHE A 322 15.18 5.79 -13.16
C PHE A 322 15.32 6.44 -11.78
N THR A 323 14.78 5.80 -10.75
CA THR A 323 14.96 6.28 -9.37
C THR A 323 16.44 6.27 -8.96
N TRP A 324 17.18 5.24 -9.30
CA TRP A 324 18.62 5.18 -9.03
C TRP A 324 19.35 6.34 -9.71
N LEU A 325 19.07 6.62 -10.98
CA LEU A 325 19.64 7.76 -11.72
C LEU A 325 19.26 9.10 -11.08
N LEU A 326 17.99 9.31 -10.73
CA LEU A 326 17.54 10.52 -10.03
C LEU A 326 18.32 10.74 -8.74
N ARG A 327 18.60 9.69 -7.98
CA ARG A 327 19.34 9.77 -6.71
C ARG A 327 20.83 10.07 -6.88
N LEU A 328 21.39 10.06 -8.10
CA LEU A 328 22.73 10.56 -8.39
C LEU A 328 22.78 12.08 -8.33
N VAL A 329 21.65 12.75 -8.55
CA VAL A 329 21.55 14.22 -8.46
C VAL A 329 21.70 14.67 -7.01
N PRO A 330 22.61 15.62 -6.72
CA PRO A 330 22.80 16.11 -5.35
C PRO A 330 21.49 16.65 -4.74
N GLY A 331 21.21 16.24 -3.52
CA GLY A 331 20.01 16.66 -2.78
C GLY A 331 18.77 15.74 -2.98
N VAL A 332 18.63 15.09 -4.13
CA VAL A 332 17.47 14.20 -4.42
C VAL A 332 17.36 13.03 -3.44
N LYS A 333 18.47 12.47 -2.96
CA LYS A 333 18.49 11.42 -1.92
C LYS A 333 17.78 11.81 -0.61
N ARG A 334 17.54 13.11 -0.37
CA ARG A 334 16.82 13.59 0.82
C ARG A 334 15.32 13.62 0.61
N ILE A 335 14.90 13.55 -0.65
CA ILE A 335 13.51 13.66 -1.09
C ILE A 335 12.97 12.26 -1.45
N VAL A 336 13.78 11.49 -2.18
CA VAL A 336 13.40 10.17 -2.73
C VAL A 336 14.29 9.05 -2.17
#